data_b31ad0546d22ebcdf9a843b315f5a1e6
#
_entry.id   b31ad0546d22ebcdf9a843b315f5a1e6
#
_cell.length_a   1.000
_cell.length_b   1.000
_cell.length_c   1.000
_cell.angle_alpha   90.00
_cell.angle_beta   90.00
_cell.angle_gamma   90.00
#
_symmetry.space_group_name_H-M   'P 1'
#
loop_
_entity.id
_entity.type
_entity.pdbx_description
1 polymer ?
#
loop_
_entity_poly.entity_id
_entity_poly.type
_entity_poly.pdbx_seq_one_letter_code
_entity_poly.pdbx_strand_id
1 'polypeptide(L)'
;MLTDIEIAQQNKMEKIQVIADKCGLTPDDIEQYGHYKAKISFDAIKRLENEKDGKLVLVTAITPTPAGEGKSTTTIGLVQALNKIGKNAIAALREPSLGPVFGIKGGAAGGGYAQVVPMDDINLHFTGDMHAITAANNLLSAMIDNHIHQGNELQIDLRQISWTRVLDMNDRALRNVTVALGGKVCGFPREDHFMITVASEIMAILCLAKDLEDLKARFGRIVIGPNLKGEPVYVHQLGCEGAMALLMKDAIKPNLVQTLEHTPAIVHGGPFANIAHGCNSVVATKLGMKLGDIVVTEAGFGADLGAEKFLDIKCRYGDIFPNAVVIVATLRALKMHGGVSKQELNTENVEAVTKGFSNLRKAIENMRFFGVPVMVAINKFVTDTDAEIAELTRLCNDYGVPVELNECWEKGGEGGIDMAKRVVELVEGSEPTPKFVYELTDSIEDKIGKIVRTIYGGDGVTFGAKAKKQIAQLKEWGLDNLPVCMAKTQYSLSDNPALLGAPTGFTINVTDIRVANGAGFLVCRTGDVMVMPGLPKRPAALNMDIDADGTIKGLF
;
A
#
# COMPACT_ATOMS: atom_id res chain seq x y z
N MET A 1 22.06 12.80 -17.17
CA MET A 1 21.18 13.01 -16.00
C MET A 1 21.57 11.98 -14.98
N LEU A 2 21.71 12.37 -13.70
CA LEU A 2 22.05 11.44 -12.63
C LEU A 2 20.90 10.46 -12.40
N THR A 3 21.23 9.23 -12.00
CA THR A 3 20.27 8.22 -11.57
C THR A 3 19.77 8.53 -10.15
N ASP A 4 18.65 7.95 -9.74
CA ASP A 4 18.07 8.18 -8.41
C ASP A 4 19.06 7.82 -7.28
N ILE A 5 19.80 6.71 -7.42
CA ILE A 5 20.84 6.34 -6.44
C ILE A 5 22.02 7.33 -6.43
N GLU A 6 22.45 7.86 -7.56
CA GLU A 6 23.52 8.86 -7.63
C GLU A 6 23.10 10.19 -6.97
N ILE A 7 21.82 10.60 -7.16
CA ILE A 7 21.26 11.77 -6.49
C ILE A 7 21.25 11.54 -4.97
N ALA A 8 20.78 10.38 -4.52
CA ALA A 8 20.73 10.03 -3.10
C ALA A 8 22.14 9.99 -2.46
N GLN A 9 23.13 9.41 -3.15
CA GLN A 9 24.52 9.31 -2.67
C GLN A 9 25.23 10.66 -2.60
N GLN A 10 24.85 11.64 -3.42
CA GLN A 10 25.39 13.00 -3.35
C GLN A 10 24.79 13.82 -2.21
N ASN A 11 23.69 13.37 -1.62
CA ASN A 11 23.03 14.09 -0.54
C ASN A 11 23.84 14.00 0.77
N LYS A 12 24.02 15.13 1.42
CA LYS A 12 24.64 15.20 2.75
C LYS A 12 23.57 15.10 3.82
N MET A 13 23.22 13.86 4.18
CA MET A 13 22.20 13.60 5.20
C MET A 13 22.52 14.24 6.55
N GLU A 14 21.50 14.74 7.23
CA GLU A 14 21.57 15.12 8.64
C GLU A 14 21.49 13.88 9.53
N LYS A 15 22.07 13.95 10.73
CA LYS A 15 21.90 12.88 11.72
C LYS A 15 20.44 12.76 12.12
N ILE A 16 19.98 11.52 12.34
CA ILE A 16 18.56 11.25 12.62
C ILE A 16 18.05 11.99 13.86
N GLN A 17 18.91 12.29 14.83
CA GLN A 17 18.51 13.09 16.00
C GLN A 17 18.07 14.50 15.58
N VAL A 18 18.76 15.13 14.64
CA VAL A 18 18.39 16.47 14.14
C VAL A 18 17.01 16.44 13.47
N ILE A 19 16.71 15.33 12.77
CA ILE A 19 15.39 15.14 12.16
C ILE A 19 14.30 14.89 13.23
N ALA A 20 14.63 14.12 14.27
CA ALA A 20 13.75 13.91 15.42
C ALA A 20 13.44 15.22 16.15
N ASP A 21 14.46 16.05 16.37
CA ASP A 21 14.31 17.37 17.00
C ASP A 21 13.32 18.27 16.22
N LYS A 22 13.33 18.22 14.86
CA LYS A 22 12.36 18.94 14.01
C LYS A 22 10.91 18.49 14.24
N CYS A 23 10.72 17.24 14.71
CA CYS A 23 9.41 16.70 15.08
C CYS A 23 9.06 16.90 16.56
N GLY A 24 9.90 17.55 17.36
CA GLY A 24 9.72 17.66 18.81
C GLY A 24 9.94 16.33 19.56
N LEU A 25 10.67 15.39 18.96
CA LEU A 25 11.07 14.12 19.59
C LEU A 25 12.42 14.29 20.28
N THR A 26 12.52 13.80 21.53
CA THR A 26 13.74 13.82 22.32
C THR A 26 14.61 12.59 22.01
N PRO A 27 15.89 12.53 22.44
CA PRO A 27 16.71 11.35 22.29
C PRO A 27 16.12 10.06 22.91
N ASP A 28 15.32 10.19 23.97
CA ASP A 28 14.65 9.06 24.62
C ASP A 28 13.41 8.56 23.85
N ASP A 29 12.88 9.37 22.93
CA ASP A 29 11.74 9.01 22.10
C ASP A 29 12.10 8.13 20.89
N ILE A 30 13.40 8.01 20.57
CA ILE A 30 13.88 7.27 19.40
C ILE A 30 14.93 6.21 19.74
N GLU A 31 14.88 5.10 19.02
CA GLU A 31 15.89 4.04 19.02
C GLU A 31 16.68 4.13 17.72
N GLN A 32 17.93 4.63 17.77
CA GLN A 32 18.73 4.85 16.58
C GLN A 32 19.24 3.54 15.95
N TYR A 33 19.04 3.38 14.66
CA TYR A 33 19.57 2.33 13.81
C TYR A 33 20.68 2.91 12.91
N GLY A 34 21.85 3.16 13.49
CA GLY A 34 22.94 3.93 12.87
C GLY A 34 22.68 5.44 12.93
N HIS A 35 23.26 6.21 11.98
CA HIS A 35 23.26 7.66 12.05
C HIS A 35 22.03 8.34 11.43
N TYR A 36 21.33 7.66 10.52
CA TYR A 36 20.39 8.29 9.59
C TYR A 36 18.97 7.70 9.62
N LYS A 37 18.72 6.72 10.48
CA LYS A 37 17.43 6.09 10.67
C LYS A 37 17.20 5.74 12.14
N ALA A 38 15.94 5.74 12.57
CA ALA A 38 15.56 5.37 13.93
C ALA A 38 14.16 4.75 13.95
N LYS A 39 13.86 3.98 14.98
CA LYS A 39 12.49 3.65 15.34
C LYS A 39 11.97 4.62 16.39
N ILE A 40 10.68 4.96 16.31
CA ILE A 40 10.01 5.79 17.32
C ILE A 40 9.49 4.87 18.43
N SER A 41 9.82 5.18 19.67
CA SER A 41 9.54 4.33 20.83
C SER A 41 8.04 4.28 21.19
N PHE A 42 7.63 3.23 21.90
CA PHE A 42 6.26 3.14 22.43
C PHE A 42 5.94 4.26 23.41
N ASP A 43 6.92 4.69 24.22
CA ASP A 43 6.74 5.76 25.19
C ASP A 43 6.46 7.10 24.49
N ALA A 44 7.14 7.36 23.38
CA ALA A 44 6.85 8.53 22.53
C ALA A 44 5.43 8.48 21.96
N ILE A 45 5.03 7.33 21.40
CA ILE A 45 3.67 7.15 20.82
C ILE A 45 2.62 7.39 21.91
N LYS A 46 2.79 6.83 23.09
CA LYS A 46 1.86 6.99 24.21
C LYS A 46 1.83 8.43 24.74
N ARG A 47 2.99 9.08 24.85
CA ARG A 47 3.09 10.47 25.29
C ARG A 47 2.33 11.42 24.36
N LEU A 48 2.41 11.15 23.06
CA LEU A 48 1.79 11.98 22.02
C LEU A 48 0.30 11.67 21.78
N GLU A 49 -0.26 10.63 22.38
CA GLU A 49 -1.62 10.14 22.10
C GLU A 49 -2.69 11.25 22.24
N ASN A 50 -2.54 12.13 23.23
CA ASN A 50 -3.50 13.21 23.52
C ASN A 50 -3.14 14.54 22.86
N GLU A 51 -2.05 14.62 22.08
CA GLU A 51 -1.75 15.83 21.32
C GLU A 51 -2.77 16.05 20.20
N LYS A 52 -2.92 17.32 19.77
CA LYS A 52 -3.84 17.67 18.70
C LYS A 52 -3.39 17.01 17.38
N ASP A 53 -4.34 16.48 16.63
CA ASP A 53 -4.09 15.97 15.28
C ASP A 53 -3.87 17.10 14.27
N GLY A 54 -2.82 16.95 13.45
CA GLY A 54 -2.65 17.68 12.21
C GLY A 54 -3.60 17.20 11.12
N LYS A 55 -3.59 17.89 9.99
CA LYS A 55 -4.43 17.55 8.83
C LYS A 55 -3.82 16.40 8.03
N LEU A 56 -4.67 15.48 7.56
CA LEU A 56 -4.26 14.32 6.77
C LEU A 56 -4.55 14.56 5.29
N VAL A 57 -3.54 14.40 4.44
CA VAL A 57 -3.64 14.48 2.97
C VAL A 57 -3.33 13.11 2.37
N LEU A 58 -4.24 12.61 1.55
CA LEU A 58 -4.06 11.34 0.83
C LEU A 58 -3.64 11.61 -0.61
N VAL A 59 -2.52 11.02 -1.04
CA VAL A 59 -2.09 11.00 -2.44
C VAL A 59 -2.50 9.68 -3.09
N THR A 60 -3.26 9.77 -4.16
CA THR A 60 -3.66 8.64 -5.00
C THR A 60 -3.38 8.97 -6.48
N ALA A 61 -3.86 8.18 -7.42
CA ALA A 61 -3.66 8.43 -8.84
C ALA A 61 -4.86 7.96 -9.66
N ILE A 62 -4.86 8.34 -10.94
CA ILE A 62 -5.65 7.67 -11.98
C ILE A 62 -5.24 6.20 -12.10
N THR A 63 -5.99 5.41 -12.85
CA THR A 63 -5.63 4.02 -13.18
C THR A 63 -4.23 3.99 -13.81
N PRO A 64 -3.25 3.26 -13.22
CA PRO A 64 -1.85 3.40 -13.58
C PRO A 64 -1.47 2.72 -14.89
N THR A 65 -0.38 3.21 -15.47
CA THR A 65 0.39 2.52 -16.52
C THR A 65 1.36 1.51 -15.88
N PRO A 66 1.94 0.59 -16.65
CA PRO A 66 3.02 -0.28 -16.16
C PRO A 66 4.26 0.47 -15.65
N ALA A 67 4.50 1.71 -16.12
CA ALA A 67 5.61 2.55 -15.67
C ALA A 67 5.37 3.19 -14.29
N GLY A 68 4.10 3.22 -13.83
CA GLY A 68 3.69 3.93 -12.61
C GLY A 68 3.43 5.42 -12.85
N GLU A 69 2.81 6.07 -11.85
CA GLU A 69 2.34 7.46 -11.98
C GLU A 69 3.11 8.45 -11.08
N GLY A 70 4.12 7.99 -10.34
CA GLY A 70 4.95 8.85 -9.51
C GLY A 70 4.28 9.34 -8.21
N LYS A 71 3.38 8.54 -7.61
CA LYS A 71 2.73 8.90 -6.34
C LYS A 71 3.71 9.17 -5.21
N SER A 72 4.68 8.28 -4.97
CA SER A 72 5.65 8.43 -3.89
C SER A 72 6.51 9.69 -4.11
N THR A 73 6.96 9.94 -5.34
CA THR A 73 7.66 11.17 -5.72
C THR A 73 6.81 12.41 -5.45
N THR A 74 5.52 12.37 -5.84
CA THR A 74 4.59 13.48 -5.55
C THR A 74 4.35 13.66 -4.06
N THR A 75 4.20 12.58 -3.29
CA THR A 75 4.00 12.62 -1.83
C THR A 75 5.19 13.27 -1.14
N ILE A 76 6.41 12.83 -1.47
CA ILE A 76 7.64 13.35 -0.89
C ILE A 76 7.87 14.80 -1.32
N GLY A 77 7.74 15.09 -2.62
CA GLY A 77 7.89 16.46 -3.16
C GLY A 77 6.87 17.44 -2.57
N LEU A 78 5.63 17.01 -2.35
CA LEU A 78 4.62 17.82 -1.68
C LEU A 78 5.01 18.13 -0.22
N VAL A 79 5.53 17.15 0.52
CA VAL A 79 6.02 17.38 1.90
C VAL A 79 7.20 18.34 1.91
N GLN A 80 8.16 18.20 0.98
CA GLN A 80 9.25 19.14 0.84
C GLN A 80 8.73 20.56 0.53
N ALA A 81 7.79 20.68 -0.40
CA ALA A 81 7.18 21.97 -0.78
C ALA A 81 6.38 22.63 0.37
N LEU A 82 5.60 21.83 1.13
CA LEU A 82 4.88 22.31 2.31
C LEU A 82 5.83 22.88 3.36
N ASN A 83 6.97 22.22 3.61
CA ASN A 83 7.99 22.72 4.53
C ASN A 83 8.63 24.04 4.00
N LYS A 84 8.87 24.16 2.68
CA LYS A 84 9.37 25.39 2.07
C LYS A 84 8.43 26.60 2.26
N ILE A 85 7.14 26.37 2.29
CA ILE A 85 6.15 27.46 2.55
C ILE A 85 5.83 27.64 4.03
N GLY A 86 6.63 27.03 4.93
CA GLY A 86 6.56 27.25 6.38
C GLY A 86 5.52 26.40 7.13
N LYS A 87 5.01 25.32 6.52
CA LYS A 87 4.17 24.32 7.22
C LYS A 87 5.05 23.20 7.74
N ASN A 88 4.79 22.73 8.96
CA ASN A 88 5.44 21.54 9.49
C ASN A 88 4.75 20.28 8.90
N ALA A 89 5.27 19.78 7.80
CA ALA A 89 4.70 18.64 7.10
C ALA A 89 5.59 17.38 7.19
N ILE A 90 4.94 16.21 7.33
CA ILE A 90 5.59 14.90 7.47
C ILE A 90 5.05 13.94 6.42
N ALA A 91 5.93 13.17 5.78
CA ALA A 91 5.54 12.08 4.90
C ALA A 91 5.27 10.80 5.72
N ALA A 92 4.20 10.09 5.42
CA ALA A 92 3.93 8.76 5.95
C ALA A 92 3.84 7.75 4.79
N LEU A 93 4.88 6.92 4.63
CA LEU A 93 5.14 6.12 3.44
C LEU A 93 5.12 4.63 3.75
N ARG A 94 5.02 3.82 2.69
CA ARG A 94 5.19 2.36 2.77
C ARG A 94 6.66 1.98 2.67
N GLU A 95 7.00 0.89 3.38
CA GLU A 95 8.30 0.23 3.25
C GLU A 95 8.33 -0.62 1.97
N PRO A 96 9.39 -0.54 1.14
CA PRO A 96 9.52 -1.37 -0.06
C PRO A 96 9.84 -2.83 0.27
N SER A 97 9.40 -3.74 -0.61
CA SER A 97 9.70 -5.18 -0.57
C SER A 97 10.84 -5.51 -1.52
N LEU A 98 11.71 -6.43 -1.12
CA LEU A 98 12.88 -6.86 -1.92
C LEU A 98 12.49 -7.42 -3.29
N GLY A 99 11.41 -8.19 -3.38
CA GLY A 99 10.99 -8.79 -4.64
C GLY A 99 10.78 -7.79 -5.77
N PRO A 100 9.96 -6.73 -5.61
CA PRO A 100 9.86 -5.64 -6.59
C PRO A 100 11.17 -4.93 -6.87
N VAL A 101 11.98 -4.65 -5.84
CA VAL A 101 13.28 -3.96 -5.97
C VAL A 101 14.22 -4.73 -6.89
N PHE A 102 14.37 -6.03 -6.70
CA PHE A 102 15.20 -6.90 -7.54
C PHE A 102 14.49 -7.35 -8.83
N GLY A 103 13.19 -7.09 -8.98
CA GLY A 103 12.36 -7.49 -10.12
C GLY A 103 12.30 -6.46 -11.24
N ILE A 104 11.23 -5.68 -11.28
CA ILE A 104 10.92 -4.76 -12.39
C ILE A 104 10.86 -3.30 -11.93
N LYS A 105 10.45 -3.05 -10.68
CA LYS A 105 10.13 -1.71 -10.18
C LYS A 105 11.19 -1.24 -9.20
N GLY A 106 11.48 0.06 -9.26
CA GLY A 106 12.15 0.77 -8.21
C GLY A 106 11.45 0.61 -6.85
N GLY A 107 12.19 0.86 -5.80
CA GLY A 107 11.67 0.89 -4.43
C GLY A 107 10.63 2.00 -4.22
N ALA A 108 10.09 2.07 -3.01
CA ALA A 108 9.11 3.09 -2.62
C ALA A 108 9.76 4.38 -2.07
N ALA A 109 11.04 4.62 -2.37
CA ALA A 109 11.81 5.77 -1.84
C ALA A 109 11.57 7.10 -2.58
N GLY A 110 10.70 7.14 -3.59
CA GLY A 110 10.52 8.30 -4.47
C GLY A 110 11.43 8.26 -5.68
N GLY A 111 11.75 9.41 -6.28
CA GLY A 111 12.65 9.52 -7.44
C GLY A 111 13.07 10.95 -7.73
N GLY A 112 14.15 11.13 -8.50
CA GLY A 112 14.75 12.42 -8.77
C GLY A 112 15.13 13.16 -7.49
N TYR A 113 14.77 14.41 -7.39
CA TYR A 113 15.02 15.25 -6.21
C TYR A 113 13.92 15.17 -5.12
N ALA A 114 12.93 14.29 -5.30
CA ALA A 114 11.91 13.99 -4.30
C ALA A 114 12.05 12.54 -3.82
N GLN A 115 13.03 12.29 -2.95
CA GLN A 115 13.36 10.98 -2.39
C GLN A 115 13.46 11.04 -0.86
N VAL A 116 13.23 9.87 -0.21
CA VAL A 116 13.63 9.61 1.18
C VAL A 116 14.98 8.91 1.21
N VAL A 117 15.79 9.26 2.19
CA VAL A 117 17.15 8.73 2.39
C VAL A 117 17.38 8.27 3.83
N PRO A 118 18.24 7.26 4.07
CA PRO A 118 19.14 6.56 3.13
C PRO A 118 18.40 5.60 2.19
N MET A 119 18.44 5.86 0.90
CA MET A 119 17.67 5.16 -0.13
C MET A 119 18.04 3.68 -0.24
N ASP A 120 19.32 3.35 -0.17
CA ASP A 120 19.86 2.01 -0.21
C ASP A 120 19.39 1.17 0.97
N ASP A 121 19.51 1.66 2.20
CA ASP A 121 19.03 0.97 3.41
C ASP A 121 17.51 0.70 3.32
N ILE A 122 16.72 1.71 2.92
CA ILE A 122 15.27 1.60 2.81
C ILE A 122 14.86 0.53 1.80
N ASN A 123 15.55 0.43 0.66
CA ASN A 123 15.23 -0.52 -0.40
C ASN A 123 15.81 -1.93 -0.18
N LEU A 124 16.71 -2.12 0.76
CA LEU A 124 17.33 -3.42 1.06
C LEU A 124 16.88 -3.95 2.44
N HIS A 125 17.73 -3.90 3.44
CA HIS A 125 17.44 -4.36 4.80
C HIS A 125 17.32 -3.17 5.74
N PHE A 126 16.19 -2.50 5.71
CA PHE A 126 15.96 -1.23 6.38
C PHE A 126 16.23 -1.28 7.90
N THR A 127 15.28 -1.80 8.67
CA THR A 127 15.40 -1.99 10.12
C THR A 127 14.99 -3.41 10.56
N GLY A 128 14.72 -4.30 9.60
CA GLY A 128 14.40 -5.70 9.84
C GLY A 128 12.90 -6.02 9.87
N ASP A 129 12.02 -5.08 9.55
CA ASP A 129 10.56 -5.28 9.63
C ASP A 129 10.09 -6.38 8.69
N MET A 130 10.58 -6.40 7.44
CA MET A 130 10.23 -7.46 6.46
C MET A 130 10.68 -8.84 6.93
N HIS A 131 11.86 -8.95 7.55
CA HIS A 131 12.34 -10.20 8.14
C HIS A 131 11.46 -10.64 9.32
N ALA A 132 11.08 -9.72 10.21
CA ALA A 132 10.22 -10.01 11.36
C ALA A 132 8.85 -10.54 10.90
N ILE A 133 8.23 -9.91 9.91
CA ILE A 133 6.97 -10.34 9.30
C ILE A 133 7.11 -11.75 8.71
N THR A 134 8.17 -11.98 7.93
CA THR A 134 8.48 -13.30 7.34
C THR A 134 8.64 -14.36 8.42
N ALA A 135 9.40 -14.06 9.48
CA ALA A 135 9.65 -14.97 10.58
C ALA A 135 8.36 -15.30 11.37
N ALA A 136 7.54 -14.30 11.68
CA ALA A 136 6.27 -14.50 12.39
C ALA A 136 5.28 -15.35 11.56
N ASN A 137 5.18 -15.08 10.26
CA ASN A 137 4.34 -15.86 9.35
C ASN A 137 4.78 -17.32 9.26
N ASN A 138 6.09 -17.56 9.12
CA ASN A 138 6.64 -18.90 8.95
C ASN A 138 6.70 -19.67 10.29
N LEU A 139 6.80 -18.97 11.42
CA LEU A 139 6.59 -19.59 12.74
C LEU A 139 5.20 -20.20 12.83
N LEU A 140 4.14 -19.48 12.43
CA LEU A 140 2.79 -20.02 12.42
C LEU A 140 2.67 -21.24 11.49
N SER A 141 3.27 -21.19 10.30
CA SER A 141 3.31 -22.37 9.41
C SER A 141 3.96 -23.60 10.06
N ALA A 142 5.08 -23.39 10.77
CA ALA A 142 5.77 -24.45 11.50
C ALA A 142 4.93 -24.97 12.67
N MET A 143 4.22 -24.09 13.40
CA MET A 143 3.33 -24.49 14.51
C MET A 143 2.15 -25.31 14.03
N ILE A 144 1.55 -24.97 12.88
CA ILE A 144 0.47 -25.75 12.26
C ILE A 144 0.97 -27.17 11.92
N ASP A 145 2.07 -27.29 11.19
CA ASP A 145 2.61 -28.59 10.79
C ASP A 145 3.08 -29.42 11.99
N ASN A 146 3.64 -28.77 13.02
CA ASN A 146 4.00 -29.44 14.27
C ASN A 146 2.77 -29.96 15.03
N HIS A 147 1.70 -29.15 15.15
CA HIS A 147 0.45 -29.56 15.78
C HIS A 147 -0.13 -30.81 15.10
N ILE A 148 -0.15 -30.79 13.76
CA ILE A 148 -0.61 -31.95 12.96
C ILE A 148 0.27 -33.18 13.21
N HIS A 149 1.59 -33.01 13.24
CA HIS A 149 2.55 -34.08 13.48
C HIS A 149 2.42 -34.70 14.86
N GLN A 150 2.12 -33.90 15.88
CA GLN A 150 2.01 -34.33 17.28
C GLN A 150 0.63 -34.87 17.67
N GLY A 151 -0.26 -35.13 16.71
CA GLY A 151 -1.53 -35.80 16.95
C GLY A 151 -2.78 -35.05 16.51
N ASN A 152 -2.67 -33.81 16.06
CA ASN A 152 -3.76 -33.02 15.49
C ASN A 152 -5.02 -32.96 16.37
N GLU A 153 -4.86 -32.61 17.65
CA GLU A 153 -5.95 -32.55 18.64
C GLU A 153 -7.11 -31.63 18.20
N LEU A 154 -6.79 -30.54 17.46
CA LEU A 154 -7.79 -29.62 16.88
C LEU A 154 -8.49 -30.20 15.66
N GLN A 155 -8.11 -31.40 15.20
CA GLN A 155 -8.68 -32.06 14.04
C GLN A 155 -8.64 -31.21 12.76
N ILE A 156 -7.55 -30.45 12.54
CA ILE A 156 -7.36 -29.60 11.35
C ILE A 156 -7.50 -30.47 10.10
N ASP A 157 -8.35 -30.04 9.13
CA ASP A 157 -8.42 -30.72 7.82
C ASP A 157 -7.21 -30.32 6.97
N LEU A 158 -6.25 -31.22 6.82
CA LEU A 158 -5.00 -31.01 6.09
C LEU A 158 -5.22 -30.58 4.63
N ARG A 159 -6.39 -30.90 4.04
CA ARG A 159 -6.75 -30.57 2.65
C ARG A 159 -7.28 -29.15 2.50
N GLN A 160 -7.56 -28.46 3.62
CA GLN A 160 -8.21 -27.15 3.65
C GLN A 160 -7.42 -26.10 4.45
N ILE A 161 -6.15 -26.37 4.74
CA ILE A 161 -5.27 -25.39 5.37
C ILE A 161 -5.15 -24.19 4.42
N SER A 162 -5.58 -23.00 4.91
CA SER A 162 -5.55 -21.76 4.14
C SER A 162 -4.30 -20.93 4.39
N TRP A 163 -3.56 -21.24 5.47
CA TRP A 163 -2.32 -20.56 5.83
C TRP A 163 -1.16 -21.04 4.96
N THR A 164 -0.31 -20.11 4.52
CA THR A 164 0.80 -20.37 3.60
C THR A 164 2.10 -19.77 4.11
N ARG A 165 3.23 -20.27 3.61
CA ARG A 165 4.56 -19.72 3.87
C ARG A 165 4.79 -18.43 3.10
N VAL A 166 5.79 -17.67 3.48
CA VAL A 166 6.18 -16.44 2.79
C VAL A 166 7.69 -16.34 2.58
N LEU A 167 8.05 -15.58 1.55
CA LEU A 167 9.43 -15.18 1.25
C LEU A 167 9.39 -13.79 0.61
N ASP A 168 10.25 -12.85 1.07
CA ASP A 168 10.29 -11.51 0.51
C ASP A 168 11.18 -11.45 -0.74
N MET A 169 10.84 -12.26 -1.74
CA MET A 169 11.51 -12.31 -3.04
C MET A 169 10.53 -12.79 -4.12
N ASN A 170 10.75 -12.35 -5.37
CA ASN A 170 10.00 -12.83 -6.52
C ASN A 170 10.52 -14.21 -6.94
N ASP A 171 9.82 -15.28 -6.59
CA ASP A 171 10.20 -16.66 -6.95
C ASP A 171 8.99 -17.49 -7.41
N ARG A 172 8.83 -17.60 -8.73
CA ARG A 172 7.73 -18.38 -9.33
C ARG A 172 7.80 -19.88 -9.06
N ALA A 173 8.98 -20.40 -8.73
CA ALA A 173 9.14 -21.84 -8.45
C ALA A 173 8.49 -22.25 -7.12
N LEU A 174 8.27 -21.28 -6.22
CA LEU A 174 7.65 -21.51 -4.92
C LEU A 174 6.11 -21.36 -4.92
N ARG A 175 5.48 -21.11 -6.08
CA ARG A 175 4.01 -20.95 -6.15
C ARG A 175 3.24 -22.16 -5.69
N ASN A 176 3.75 -23.36 -6.00
CA ASN A 176 3.20 -24.63 -5.54
C ASN A 176 4.35 -25.54 -5.16
N VAL A 177 4.36 -26.01 -3.93
CA VAL A 177 5.40 -26.88 -3.39
C VAL A 177 4.77 -28.04 -2.62
N THR A 178 5.49 -29.14 -2.50
CA THR A 178 5.12 -30.20 -1.58
C THR A 178 6.01 -30.11 -0.34
N VAL A 179 5.41 -30.01 0.82
CA VAL A 179 6.13 -29.97 2.11
C VAL A 179 6.05 -31.31 2.82
N ALA A 180 6.88 -31.48 3.86
CA ALA A 180 6.96 -32.68 4.72
C ALA A 180 7.30 -33.99 3.97
N LEU A 181 8.06 -33.92 2.88
CA LEU A 181 8.67 -35.12 2.25
C LEU A 181 9.82 -35.64 3.13
N GLY A 182 10.08 -36.94 3.09
CA GLY A 182 11.18 -37.58 3.86
C GLY A 182 10.69 -38.62 4.88
N GLY A 183 9.44 -39.03 4.79
CA GLY A 183 8.86 -40.09 5.61
C GLY A 183 8.30 -39.58 6.94
N LYS A 184 7.96 -40.52 7.83
CA LYS A 184 7.20 -40.26 9.07
C LYS A 184 7.79 -39.16 9.97
N VAL A 185 9.10 -39.05 10.01
CA VAL A 185 9.79 -38.06 10.86
C VAL A 185 9.62 -36.63 10.39
N CYS A 186 9.24 -36.42 9.11
CA CYS A 186 9.06 -35.08 8.51
C CYS A 186 7.61 -34.58 8.56
N GLY A 187 6.67 -35.42 9.04
CA GLY A 187 5.25 -35.06 9.15
C GLY A 187 4.38 -35.64 8.04
N PHE A 188 3.32 -34.93 7.67
CA PHE A 188 2.35 -35.39 6.66
C PHE A 188 2.57 -34.62 5.35
N PRO A 189 2.94 -35.29 4.24
CA PRO A 189 3.09 -34.66 2.93
C PRO A 189 1.79 -33.95 2.52
N ARG A 190 1.90 -32.66 2.16
CA ARG A 190 0.79 -31.87 1.65
C ARG A 190 1.25 -30.84 0.65
N GLU A 191 0.33 -30.36 -0.16
CA GLU A 191 0.56 -29.18 -0.98
C GLU A 191 0.62 -27.92 -0.10
N ASP A 192 1.56 -27.06 -0.40
CA ASP A 192 1.69 -25.73 0.17
C ASP A 192 2.11 -24.73 -0.94
N HIS A 193 2.11 -23.45 -0.65
CA HIS A 193 2.59 -22.42 -1.56
C HIS A 193 3.19 -21.27 -0.77
N PHE A 194 4.01 -20.48 -1.44
CA PHE A 194 4.57 -19.28 -0.86
C PHE A 194 3.88 -18.05 -1.43
N MET A 195 3.66 -17.07 -0.59
CA MET A 195 3.35 -15.70 -0.98
C MET A 195 4.58 -14.81 -0.78
N ILE A 196 4.63 -13.69 -1.48
CA ILE A 196 5.60 -12.65 -1.12
C ILE A 196 5.19 -12.04 0.23
N THR A 197 6.17 -11.70 1.06
CA THR A 197 5.93 -11.23 2.46
C THR A 197 4.92 -10.10 2.55
N VAL A 198 4.95 -9.15 1.63
CA VAL A 198 4.02 -8.00 1.58
C VAL A 198 2.58 -8.35 1.14
N ALA A 199 2.33 -9.58 0.71
CA ALA A 199 0.99 -10.10 0.44
C ALA A 199 0.41 -10.87 1.63
N SER A 200 1.18 -11.06 2.71
CA SER A 200 0.77 -11.84 3.88
C SER A 200 -0.26 -11.12 4.73
N GLU A 201 -1.05 -11.90 5.45
CA GLU A 201 -1.95 -11.38 6.48
C GLU A 201 -1.18 -10.73 7.63
N ILE A 202 0.03 -11.21 7.96
CA ILE A 202 0.89 -10.61 9.00
C ILE A 202 1.26 -9.16 8.64
N MET A 203 1.60 -8.89 7.37
CA MET A 203 1.83 -7.52 6.89
C MET A 203 0.58 -6.65 7.02
N ALA A 204 -0.59 -7.17 6.66
CA ALA A 204 -1.85 -6.44 6.79
C ALA A 204 -2.20 -6.16 8.26
N ILE A 205 -1.97 -7.13 9.15
CA ILE A 205 -2.15 -6.99 10.60
C ILE A 205 -1.24 -5.89 11.15
N LEU A 206 0.05 -5.90 10.82
CA LEU A 206 0.99 -4.85 11.23
C LEU A 206 0.47 -3.46 10.86
N CYS A 207 -0.07 -3.31 9.66
CA CYS A 207 -0.54 -2.02 9.17
C CYS A 207 -1.89 -1.57 9.76
N LEU A 208 -2.69 -2.47 10.32
CA LEU A 208 -4.00 -2.15 10.90
C LEU A 208 -4.02 -2.22 12.44
N ALA A 209 -2.99 -2.80 13.06
CA ALA A 209 -2.84 -2.83 14.50
C ALA A 209 -2.62 -1.41 15.05
N LYS A 210 -3.16 -1.16 16.25
CA LYS A 210 -3.07 0.13 16.95
C LYS A 210 -1.89 0.18 17.91
N ASP A 211 -1.55 -0.98 18.48
CA ASP A 211 -0.49 -1.17 19.45
C ASP A 211 -0.09 -2.66 19.53
N LEU A 212 0.82 -3.00 20.44
CA LEU A 212 1.31 -4.36 20.60
C LEU A 212 0.24 -5.34 21.15
N GLU A 213 -0.68 -4.85 21.96
CA GLU A 213 -1.80 -5.65 22.50
C GLU A 213 -2.80 -6.00 21.38
N ASP A 214 -3.20 -5.02 20.57
CA ASP A 214 -4.05 -5.25 19.41
C ASP A 214 -3.36 -6.13 18.38
N LEU A 215 -2.04 -5.96 18.15
CA LEU A 215 -1.25 -6.84 17.28
C LEU A 215 -1.36 -8.30 17.72
N LYS A 216 -1.12 -8.58 18.99
CA LYS A 216 -1.23 -9.94 19.57
C LYS A 216 -2.65 -10.48 19.48
N ALA A 217 -3.66 -9.66 19.82
CA ALA A 217 -5.06 -10.05 19.72
C ALA A 217 -5.47 -10.38 18.27
N ARG A 218 -4.98 -9.61 17.29
CA ARG A 218 -5.18 -9.86 15.87
C ARG A 218 -4.55 -11.17 15.42
N PHE A 219 -3.33 -11.49 15.87
CA PHE A 219 -2.70 -12.78 15.60
C PHE A 219 -3.55 -13.95 16.12
N GLY A 220 -4.09 -13.83 17.34
CA GLY A 220 -4.98 -14.85 17.90
C GLY A 220 -6.24 -15.11 17.07
N ARG A 221 -6.75 -14.09 16.35
CA ARG A 221 -7.96 -14.20 15.51
C ARG A 221 -7.70 -14.76 14.11
N ILE A 222 -6.47 -14.94 13.67
CA ILE A 222 -6.15 -15.52 12.34
C ILE A 222 -6.84 -16.88 12.21
N VAL A 223 -7.51 -17.11 11.09
CA VAL A 223 -8.10 -18.41 10.72
C VAL A 223 -7.12 -19.17 9.85
N ILE A 224 -6.71 -20.37 10.28
CA ILE A 224 -5.74 -21.20 9.58
C ILE A 224 -6.37 -22.24 8.63
N GLY A 225 -7.66 -22.43 8.73
CA GLY A 225 -8.47 -23.38 7.96
C GLY A 225 -9.57 -23.97 8.84
N PRO A 226 -10.43 -24.84 8.30
CA PRO A 226 -11.43 -25.56 9.08
C PRO A 226 -10.86 -26.83 9.72
N ASN A 227 -11.53 -27.31 10.77
CA ASN A 227 -11.39 -28.67 11.27
C ASN A 227 -12.23 -29.66 10.46
N LEU A 228 -12.17 -30.95 10.77
CA LEU A 228 -12.91 -32.02 10.08
C LEU A 228 -14.44 -31.90 10.22
N LYS A 229 -14.94 -31.03 11.13
CA LYS A 229 -16.37 -30.73 11.28
C LYS A 229 -16.79 -29.51 10.47
N GLY A 230 -15.85 -28.79 9.83
CA GLY A 230 -16.09 -27.57 9.08
C GLY A 230 -16.04 -26.28 9.93
N GLU A 231 -15.70 -26.38 11.22
CA GLU A 231 -15.57 -25.22 12.12
C GLU A 231 -14.23 -24.51 11.92
N PRO A 232 -14.14 -23.18 12.02
CA PRO A 232 -12.87 -22.45 11.85
C PRO A 232 -11.89 -22.75 12.98
N VAL A 233 -10.63 -22.97 12.63
CA VAL A 233 -9.53 -23.10 13.60
C VAL A 233 -8.75 -21.80 13.66
N TYR A 234 -8.60 -21.26 14.86
CA TYR A 234 -7.94 -19.99 15.12
C TYR A 234 -6.54 -20.17 15.73
N VAL A 235 -5.65 -19.21 15.51
CA VAL A 235 -4.27 -19.24 16.06
C VAL A 235 -4.25 -19.28 17.57
N HIS A 236 -5.17 -18.61 18.28
CA HIS A 236 -5.22 -18.69 19.75
C HIS A 236 -5.43 -20.11 20.28
N GLN A 237 -6.02 -21.03 19.48
CA GLN A 237 -6.16 -22.43 19.85
C GLN A 237 -4.83 -23.20 19.75
N LEU A 238 -3.88 -22.70 18.94
CA LEU A 238 -2.48 -23.18 18.90
C LEU A 238 -1.60 -22.56 19.99
N GLY A 239 -2.04 -21.43 20.59
CA GLY A 239 -1.34 -20.72 21.67
C GLY A 239 -0.02 -20.08 21.26
N CYS A 240 0.19 -19.72 19.99
CA CYS A 240 1.46 -19.18 19.51
C CYS A 240 1.44 -17.68 19.17
N GLU A 241 0.31 -16.98 19.34
CA GLU A 241 0.17 -15.55 19.08
C GLU A 241 1.15 -14.69 19.89
N GLY A 242 1.49 -15.12 21.11
CA GLY A 242 2.49 -14.46 21.95
C GLY A 242 3.89 -14.56 21.35
N ALA A 243 4.29 -15.73 20.86
CA ALA A 243 5.59 -15.94 20.21
C ALA A 243 5.69 -15.15 18.88
N MET A 244 4.59 -15.09 18.09
CA MET A 244 4.52 -14.25 16.90
C MET A 244 4.68 -12.76 17.25
N ALA A 245 4.04 -12.28 18.32
CA ALA A 245 4.15 -10.90 18.78
C ALA A 245 5.57 -10.57 19.27
N LEU A 246 6.29 -11.51 19.91
CA LEU A 246 7.70 -11.34 20.26
C LEU A 246 8.58 -11.05 19.05
N LEU A 247 8.38 -11.77 17.95
CA LEU A 247 9.12 -11.53 16.70
C LEU A 247 8.83 -10.16 16.10
N MET A 248 7.63 -9.62 16.33
CA MET A 248 7.17 -8.34 15.78
C MET A 248 7.37 -7.15 16.71
N LYS A 249 7.97 -7.36 17.90
CA LYS A 249 8.09 -6.34 18.94
C LYS A 249 8.71 -5.02 18.47
N ASP A 250 9.74 -5.10 17.67
CA ASP A 250 10.40 -3.90 17.11
C ASP A 250 9.81 -3.47 15.77
N ALA A 251 9.29 -4.43 14.99
CA ALA A 251 8.68 -4.15 13.69
C ALA A 251 7.39 -3.31 13.79
N ILE A 252 6.67 -3.33 14.91
CA ILE A 252 5.47 -2.49 15.08
C ILE A 252 5.79 -1.02 15.34
N LYS A 253 7.03 -0.68 15.73
CA LYS A 253 7.47 0.71 15.88
C LYS A 253 7.74 1.33 14.52
N PRO A 254 7.18 2.52 14.20
CA PRO A 254 7.44 3.19 12.93
C PRO A 254 8.89 3.63 12.77
N ASN A 255 9.37 3.66 11.54
CA ASN A 255 10.73 4.08 11.20
C ASN A 255 10.75 5.57 10.82
N LEU A 256 11.62 6.34 11.46
CA LEU A 256 11.90 7.75 11.13
C LEU A 256 13.12 7.82 10.21
N VAL A 257 12.98 8.59 9.13
CA VAL A 257 14.02 8.93 8.15
C VAL A 257 13.83 10.37 7.68
N GLN A 258 14.54 10.79 6.66
CA GLN A 258 14.48 12.14 6.09
C GLN A 258 14.31 12.11 4.57
N THR A 259 13.84 13.22 4.00
CA THR A 259 13.90 13.45 2.56
C THR A 259 15.26 14.05 2.18
N LEU A 260 15.54 14.18 0.88
CA LEU A 260 16.74 14.88 0.38
C LEU A 260 16.85 16.33 0.89
N GLU A 261 15.72 16.96 1.21
CA GLU A 261 15.67 18.32 1.75
C GLU A 261 15.53 18.34 3.30
N HIS A 262 15.89 17.22 3.96
CA HIS A 262 15.91 17.08 5.42
C HIS A 262 14.56 17.32 6.12
N THR A 263 13.45 17.05 5.42
CA THR A 263 12.13 17.01 6.05
C THR A 263 11.88 15.63 6.63
N PRO A 264 11.16 15.52 7.77
CA PRO A 264 10.89 14.23 8.40
C PRO A 264 10.00 13.34 7.54
N ALA A 265 10.28 12.03 7.54
CA ALA A 265 9.45 11.02 6.92
C ALA A 265 9.35 9.78 7.80
N ILE A 266 8.15 9.21 7.91
CA ILE A 266 7.87 7.97 8.62
C ILE A 266 7.62 6.88 7.58
N VAL A 267 8.41 5.81 7.62
CA VAL A 267 8.26 4.65 6.72
C VAL A 267 7.86 3.45 7.54
N HIS A 268 6.70 2.83 7.26
CA HIS A 268 6.24 1.70 8.07
C HIS A 268 5.19 0.85 7.38
N GLY A 269 5.48 -0.46 7.23
CA GLY A 269 4.64 -1.43 6.57
C GLY A 269 4.49 -1.18 5.06
N GLY A 270 4.16 -2.22 4.29
CA GLY A 270 4.11 -2.12 2.83
C GLY A 270 3.19 -3.14 2.16
N PRO A 271 1.91 -3.27 2.56
CA PRO A 271 1.02 -4.27 1.96
C PRO A 271 0.72 -3.92 0.50
N PHE A 272 0.61 -4.93 -0.35
CA PHE A 272 0.23 -4.74 -1.75
C PHE A 272 -1.23 -4.32 -1.89
N ALA A 273 -1.49 -3.31 -2.74
CA ALA A 273 -2.84 -2.76 -2.93
C ALA A 273 -3.75 -3.59 -3.84
N ASN A 274 -3.22 -4.56 -4.58
CA ASN A 274 -4.03 -5.46 -5.41
C ASN A 274 -4.53 -6.70 -4.65
N ILE A 275 -4.08 -6.93 -3.42
CA ILE A 275 -4.45 -8.10 -2.61
C ILE A 275 -4.68 -7.78 -1.13
N ALA A 276 -4.20 -6.65 -0.66
CA ALA A 276 -4.42 -6.12 0.69
C ALA A 276 -4.85 -4.65 0.59
N HIS A 277 -4.90 -3.92 1.70
CA HIS A 277 -5.39 -2.53 1.70
C HIS A 277 -4.40 -1.51 1.10
N GLY A 278 -3.12 -1.87 0.90
CA GLY A 278 -2.20 -1.10 0.07
C GLY A 278 -1.75 0.25 0.64
N CYS A 279 -1.75 0.41 1.96
CA CYS A 279 -1.41 1.64 2.65
C CYS A 279 -0.41 1.37 3.77
N ASN A 280 0.35 2.37 4.18
CA ASN A 280 1.20 2.29 5.37
C ASN A 280 0.37 2.07 6.65
N SER A 281 1.03 1.91 7.79
CA SER A 281 0.34 1.54 9.03
C SER A 281 -0.54 2.68 9.60
N VAL A 282 -1.55 2.29 10.36
CA VAL A 282 -2.38 3.19 11.17
C VAL A 282 -1.51 3.93 12.19
N VAL A 283 -0.59 3.20 12.87
CA VAL A 283 0.32 3.78 13.85
C VAL A 283 1.16 4.90 13.23
N ALA A 284 1.79 4.66 12.06
CA ALA A 284 2.61 5.67 11.40
C ALA A 284 1.80 6.89 10.95
N THR A 285 0.59 6.70 10.43
CA THR A 285 -0.26 7.81 10.01
C THR A 285 -0.72 8.65 11.21
N LYS A 286 -1.21 8.00 12.28
CA LYS A 286 -1.61 8.72 13.50
C LYS A 286 -0.45 9.44 14.16
N LEU A 287 0.69 8.78 14.27
CA LEU A 287 1.89 9.40 14.83
C LEU A 287 2.31 10.62 14.00
N GLY A 288 2.31 10.52 12.67
CA GLY A 288 2.58 11.66 11.79
C GLY A 288 1.62 12.83 12.07
N MET A 289 0.33 12.55 12.26
CA MET A 289 -0.68 13.58 12.61
C MET A 289 -0.42 14.23 13.98
N LYS A 290 0.23 13.54 14.91
CA LYS A 290 0.64 14.10 16.21
C LYS A 290 1.91 14.95 16.13
N LEU A 291 2.78 14.66 15.15
CA LEU A 291 4.09 15.30 15.01
C LEU A 291 4.12 16.49 14.03
N GLY A 292 3.15 16.59 13.13
CA GLY A 292 3.14 17.63 12.09
C GLY A 292 1.79 18.33 11.95
N ASP A 293 1.82 19.54 11.38
CA ASP A 293 0.59 20.28 11.03
C ASP A 293 -0.16 19.58 9.89
N ILE A 294 0.59 18.99 8.96
CA ILE A 294 0.07 18.27 7.80
C ILE A 294 0.84 16.98 7.62
N VAL A 295 0.11 15.87 7.53
CA VAL A 295 0.66 14.56 7.13
C VAL A 295 0.23 14.25 5.72
N VAL A 296 1.19 13.89 4.87
CA VAL A 296 0.92 13.42 3.52
C VAL A 296 1.23 11.95 3.43
N THR A 297 0.24 11.16 3.06
CA THR A 297 0.36 9.70 2.89
C THR A 297 -0.11 9.29 1.50
N GLU A 298 0.21 8.05 1.11
CA GLU A 298 -0.19 7.53 -0.19
C GLU A 298 -0.99 6.23 -0.09
N ALA A 299 -1.81 5.96 -1.11
CA ALA A 299 -2.44 4.66 -1.34
C ALA A 299 -1.93 4.02 -2.64
N GLY A 300 -1.75 2.70 -2.63
CA GLY A 300 -1.21 1.97 -3.76
C GLY A 300 -2.12 1.97 -4.99
N PHE A 301 -1.55 1.97 -6.19
CA PHE A 301 -2.26 2.01 -7.48
C PHE A 301 -3.17 3.22 -7.64
N GLY A 302 -4.40 3.03 -8.17
CA GLY A 302 -5.35 4.09 -8.48
C GLY A 302 -6.38 4.35 -7.38
N ALA A 303 -7.19 5.38 -7.62
CA ALA A 303 -8.28 5.80 -6.73
C ALA A 303 -9.34 4.70 -6.52
N ASP A 304 -9.50 3.82 -7.51
CA ASP A 304 -10.42 2.69 -7.50
C ASP A 304 -9.95 1.49 -6.66
N LEU A 305 -8.66 1.41 -6.36
CA LEU A 305 -8.08 0.31 -5.58
C LEU A 305 -7.54 0.76 -4.22
N GLY A 306 -6.38 1.43 -4.23
CA GLY A 306 -5.71 1.79 -2.98
C GLY A 306 -6.46 2.83 -2.18
N ALA A 307 -6.99 3.89 -2.83
CA ALA A 307 -7.71 4.94 -2.10
C ALA A 307 -9.07 4.46 -1.59
N GLU A 308 -9.80 3.64 -2.36
CA GLU A 308 -11.03 3.00 -1.87
C GLU A 308 -10.76 2.21 -0.58
N LYS A 309 -9.72 1.36 -0.57
CA LYS A 309 -9.37 0.55 0.61
C LYS A 309 -8.79 1.38 1.76
N PHE A 310 -8.08 2.46 1.45
CA PHE A 310 -7.67 3.43 2.46
C PHE A 310 -8.90 3.97 3.20
N LEU A 311 -9.94 4.35 2.47
CA LEU A 311 -11.15 4.95 3.03
C LEU A 311 -12.06 3.89 3.67
N ASP A 312 -12.41 2.80 2.96
CA ASP A 312 -13.36 1.81 3.45
C ASP A 312 -12.76 0.81 4.47
N ILE A 313 -11.43 0.64 4.51
CA ILE A 313 -10.79 -0.30 5.46
C ILE A 313 -9.94 0.45 6.48
N LYS A 314 -8.86 1.15 6.05
CA LYS A 314 -7.91 1.76 6.98
C LYS A 314 -8.54 2.87 7.82
N CYS A 315 -9.35 3.74 7.22
CA CYS A 315 -10.03 4.82 7.93
C CYS A 315 -11.00 4.31 8.99
N ARG A 316 -11.72 3.22 8.70
CA ARG A 316 -12.62 2.59 9.68
C ARG A 316 -11.86 2.05 10.89
N TYR A 317 -10.75 1.32 10.68
CA TYR A 317 -9.96 0.75 11.77
C TYR A 317 -9.13 1.78 12.53
N GLY A 318 -8.63 2.78 11.81
CA GLY A 318 -7.79 3.83 12.36
C GLY A 318 -8.56 4.95 13.06
N ASP A 319 -9.86 5.05 12.81
CA ASP A 319 -10.64 6.23 13.19
C ASP A 319 -9.96 7.54 12.73
N ILE A 320 -9.58 7.56 11.46
CA ILE A 320 -8.94 8.67 10.77
C ILE A 320 -9.67 8.94 9.46
N PHE A 321 -9.60 10.17 8.96
CA PHE A 321 -10.15 10.48 7.64
C PHE A 321 -9.34 11.61 6.98
N PRO A 322 -9.05 11.56 5.67
CA PRO A 322 -8.27 12.61 5.03
C PRO A 322 -9.05 13.93 4.91
N ASN A 323 -8.35 15.05 5.12
CA ASN A 323 -8.88 16.39 4.95
C ASN A 323 -8.84 16.84 3.48
N ALA A 324 -7.94 16.25 2.68
CA ALA A 324 -7.88 16.48 1.24
C ALA A 324 -7.29 15.26 0.52
N VAL A 325 -7.60 15.12 -0.77
CA VAL A 325 -7.03 14.10 -1.66
C VAL A 325 -6.35 14.80 -2.85
N VAL A 326 -5.12 14.39 -3.13
CA VAL A 326 -4.36 14.76 -4.33
C VAL A 326 -4.38 13.57 -5.30
N ILE A 327 -4.97 13.74 -6.47
CA ILE A 327 -4.99 12.73 -7.53
C ILE A 327 -3.86 13.03 -8.51
N VAL A 328 -2.87 12.16 -8.53
CA VAL A 328 -1.76 12.25 -9.49
C VAL A 328 -2.25 11.79 -10.86
N ALA A 329 -2.11 12.64 -11.85
CA ALA A 329 -2.39 12.34 -13.25
C ALA A 329 -1.11 12.51 -14.08
N THR A 330 -0.85 11.57 -15.00
CA THR A 330 0.22 11.69 -15.98
C THR A 330 -0.37 11.74 -17.38
N LEU A 331 0.22 12.54 -18.26
CA LEU A 331 -0.20 12.61 -19.66
C LEU A 331 -0.06 11.26 -20.37
N ARG A 332 0.97 10.48 -19.99
CA ARG A 332 1.16 9.11 -20.51
C ARG A 332 -0.02 8.20 -20.15
N ALA A 333 -0.49 8.23 -18.90
CA ALA A 333 -1.64 7.43 -18.51
C ALA A 333 -2.93 7.89 -19.20
N LEU A 334 -3.15 9.19 -19.30
CA LEU A 334 -4.30 9.73 -20.05
C LEU A 334 -4.27 9.33 -21.52
N LYS A 335 -3.12 9.46 -22.19
CA LYS A 335 -2.96 9.01 -23.59
C LYS A 335 -3.24 7.52 -23.74
N MET A 336 -2.72 6.68 -22.82
CA MET A 336 -3.00 5.24 -22.84
C MET A 336 -4.50 4.96 -22.66
N HIS A 337 -5.16 5.61 -21.72
CA HIS A 337 -6.61 5.50 -21.52
C HIS A 337 -7.43 6.09 -22.68
N GLY A 338 -6.84 7.01 -23.44
CA GLY A 338 -7.37 7.54 -24.69
C GLY A 338 -7.15 6.65 -25.91
N GLY A 339 -6.50 5.47 -25.72
CA GLY A 339 -6.31 4.45 -26.77
C GLY A 339 -4.95 4.48 -27.47
N VAL A 340 -3.98 5.29 -27.00
CA VAL A 340 -2.62 5.32 -27.58
C VAL A 340 -1.83 4.10 -27.12
N SER A 341 -1.07 3.49 -28.04
CA SER A 341 -0.22 2.34 -27.77
C SER A 341 0.95 2.71 -26.85
N LYS A 342 1.48 1.73 -26.09
CA LYS A 342 2.59 1.96 -25.14
C LYS A 342 3.85 2.52 -25.82
N GLN A 343 4.08 2.20 -27.10
CA GLN A 343 5.24 2.64 -27.86
C GLN A 343 5.16 4.12 -28.26
N GLU A 344 3.94 4.66 -28.33
CA GLU A 344 3.67 6.02 -28.84
C GLU A 344 3.34 7.04 -27.74
N LEU A 345 3.38 6.62 -26.45
CA LEU A 345 3.02 7.49 -25.32
C LEU A 345 3.91 8.74 -25.16
N ASN A 346 5.10 8.74 -25.74
CA ASN A 346 6.02 9.87 -25.74
C ASN A 346 5.76 10.87 -26.90
N THR A 347 4.83 10.57 -27.83
CA THR A 347 4.44 11.45 -28.91
C THR A 347 3.26 12.30 -28.46
N GLU A 348 3.25 13.59 -28.82
CA GLU A 348 2.13 14.51 -28.56
C GLU A 348 0.82 13.96 -29.12
N ASN A 349 -0.22 13.93 -28.27
CA ASN A 349 -1.57 13.55 -28.69
C ASN A 349 -2.64 14.17 -27.78
N VAL A 350 -2.99 15.42 -28.05
CA VAL A 350 -3.99 16.19 -27.29
C VAL A 350 -5.38 15.55 -27.33
N GLU A 351 -5.79 14.97 -28.46
CA GLU A 351 -7.08 14.28 -28.60
C GLU A 351 -7.16 13.06 -27.66
N ALA A 352 -6.07 12.30 -27.55
CA ALA A 352 -6.02 11.15 -26.64
C ALA A 352 -6.06 11.58 -25.17
N VAL A 353 -5.45 12.72 -24.80
CA VAL A 353 -5.57 13.31 -23.45
C VAL A 353 -7.04 13.62 -23.14
N THR A 354 -7.74 14.25 -24.09
CA THR A 354 -9.19 14.57 -23.95
C THR A 354 -10.03 13.30 -23.76
N LYS A 355 -9.80 12.26 -24.57
CA LYS A 355 -10.51 10.96 -24.43
C LYS A 355 -10.20 10.28 -23.11
N GLY A 356 -8.92 10.25 -22.71
CA GLY A 356 -8.45 9.61 -21.49
C GLY A 356 -8.90 10.32 -20.20
N PHE A 357 -9.31 11.57 -20.29
CA PHE A 357 -9.85 12.32 -19.15
C PHE A 357 -11.03 11.62 -18.48
N SER A 358 -11.76 10.76 -19.20
CA SER A 358 -12.83 9.93 -18.64
C SER A 358 -12.36 9.11 -17.42
N ASN A 359 -11.13 8.58 -17.43
CA ASN A 359 -10.55 7.84 -16.31
C ASN A 359 -10.26 8.75 -15.11
N LEU A 360 -9.63 9.91 -15.35
CA LEU A 360 -9.38 10.90 -14.32
C LEU A 360 -10.70 11.42 -13.70
N ARG A 361 -11.69 11.72 -14.55
CA ARG A 361 -13.03 12.12 -14.09
C ARG A 361 -13.61 11.10 -13.13
N LYS A 362 -13.55 9.81 -13.45
CA LYS A 362 -14.04 8.75 -12.58
C LYS A 362 -13.28 8.70 -11.25
N ALA A 363 -11.96 8.89 -11.27
CA ALA A 363 -11.15 8.98 -10.04
C ALA A 363 -11.57 10.16 -9.16
N ILE A 364 -11.86 11.34 -9.75
CA ILE A 364 -12.36 12.52 -9.04
C ILE A 364 -13.74 12.24 -8.45
N GLU A 365 -14.66 11.66 -9.23
CA GLU A 365 -15.99 11.28 -8.76
C GLU A 365 -15.94 10.31 -7.59
N ASN A 366 -15.04 9.31 -7.65
CA ASN A 366 -14.85 8.34 -6.56
C ASN A 366 -14.42 9.04 -5.26
N MET A 367 -13.45 9.94 -5.31
CA MET A 367 -13.00 10.64 -4.09
C MET A 367 -14.04 11.63 -3.58
N ARG A 368 -14.74 12.35 -4.46
CA ARG A 368 -15.86 13.21 -4.08
C ARG A 368 -17.02 12.44 -3.44
N PHE A 369 -17.26 11.18 -3.88
CA PHE A 369 -18.26 10.31 -3.24
C PHE A 369 -17.99 10.11 -1.75
N PHE A 370 -16.73 9.95 -1.35
CA PHE A 370 -16.34 9.79 0.05
C PHE A 370 -16.44 11.10 0.86
N GLY A 371 -16.76 12.22 0.22
CA GLY A 371 -16.93 13.52 0.88
C GLY A 371 -15.61 14.24 1.20
N VAL A 372 -14.56 13.98 0.43
CA VAL A 372 -13.23 14.58 0.62
C VAL A 372 -13.00 15.67 -0.44
N PRO A 373 -12.43 16.84 -0.06
CA PRO A 373 -11.92 17.83 -1.00
C PRO A 373 -10.83 17.23 -1.90
N VAL A 374 -10.89 17.52 -3.22
CA VAL A 374 -10.02 16.90 -4.23
C VAL A 374 -9.32 17.94 -5.07
N MET A 375 -8.03 17.71 -5.35
CA MET A 375 -7.28 18.38 -6.40
C MET A 375 -6.56 17.38 -7.31
N VAL A 376 -6.14 17.84 -8.48
CA VAL A 376 -5.32 17.08 -9.42
C VAL A 376 -3.90 17.64 -9.43
N ALA A 377 -2.90 16.74 -9.38
CA ALA A 377 -1.51 17.06 -9.59
C ALA A 377 -1.07 16.47 -10.95
N ILE A 378 -0.70 17.31 -11.89
CA ILE A 378 -0.15 16.89 -13.19
C ILE A 378 1.32 16.55 -12.96
N ASN A 379 1.66 15.26 -12.86
CA ASN A 379 3.05 14.82 -12.70
C ASN A 379 3.76 14.87 -14.05
N LYS A 380 4.52 15.95 -14.28
CA LYS A 380 5.18 16.26 -15.55
C LYS A 380 6.37 15.36 -15.82
N PHE A 381 6.43 14.81 -17.02
CA PHE A 381 7.60 14.11 -17.57
C PHE A 381 8.27 14.95 -18.66
N VAL A 382 9.56 14.66 -18.91
CA VAL A 382 10.38 15.38 -19.91
C VAL A 382 9.76 15.36 -21.32
N THR A 383 8.97 14.33 -21.64
CA THR A 383 8.31 14.15 -22.94
C THR A 383 6.95 14.85 -23.06
N ASP A 384 6.45 15.43 -21.96
CA ASP A 384 5.13 16.06 -21.95
C ASP A 384 5.20 17.44 -22.63
N THR A 385 4.22 17.75 -23.46
CA THR A 385 4.19 19.02 -24.20
C THR A 385 3.29 20.05 -23.53
N ASP A 386 3.58 21.33 -23.77
CA ASP A 386 2.78 22.42 -23.21
C ASP A 386 1.31 22.37 -23.71
N ALA A 387 1.07 21.90 -24.92
CA ALA A 387 -0.28 21.73 -25.47
C ALA A 387 -1.08 20.67 -24.71
N GLU A 388 -0.47 19.52 -24.40
CA GLU A 388 -1.10 18.46 -23.61
C GLU A 388 -1.37 18.91 -22.16
N ILE A 389 -0.42 19.61 -21.54
CA ILE A 389 -0.58 20.18 -20.19
C ILE A 389 -1.71 21.21 -20.17
N ALA A 390 -1.76 22.11 -21.14
CA ALA A 390 -2.80 23.12 -21.25
C ALA A 390 -4.19 22.49 -21.44
N GLU A 391 -4.31 21.45 -22.26
CA GLU A 391 -5.57 20.75 -22.46
C GLU A 391 -6.04 20.05 -21.18
N LEU A 392 -5.16 19.34 -20.46
CA LEU A 392 -5.52 18.70 -19.19
C LEU A 392 -5.94 19.73 -18.15
N THR A 393 -5.22 20.86 -18.06
CA THR A 393 -5.55 21.96 -17.18
C THR A 393 -6.93 22.54 -17.51
N ARG A 394 -7.22 22.77 -18.78
CA ARG A 394 -8.53 23.22 -19.26
C ARG A 394 -9.64 22.25 -18.86
N LEU A 395 -9.46 20.94 -19.12
CA LEU A 395 -10.44 19.90 -18.78
C LEU A 395 -10.74 19.84 -17.27
N CYS A 396 -9.70 19.95 -16.42
CA CYS A 396 -9.87 20.00 -14.98
C CYS A 396 -10.65 21.25 -14.52
N ASN A 397 -10.32 22.42 -15.07
CA ASN A 397 -11.02 23.67 -14.76
C ASN A 397 -12.49 23.63 -15.21
N ASP A 398 -12.76 23.12 -16.41
CA ASP A 398 -14.13 22.95 -16.93
C ASP A 398 -14.94 21.96 -16.06
N TYR A 399 -14.28 20.97 -15.47
CA TYR A 399 -14.89 20.00 -14.55
C TYR A 399 -15.02 20.53 -13.11
N GLY A 400 -14.48 21.71 -12.83
CA GLY A 400 -14.51 22.34 -11.51
C GLY A 400 -13.69 21.60 -10.48
N VAL A 401 -12.47 21.15 -10.83
CA VAL A 401 -11.50 20.58 -9.91
C VAL A 401 -10.20 21.37 -9.96
N PRO A 402 -9.64 21.80 -8.80
CA PRO A 402 -8.34 22.46 -8.76
C PRO A 402 -7.25 21.56 -9.35
N VAL A 403 -6.34 22.18 -10.11
CA VAL A 403 -5.25 21.47 -10.78
C VAL A 403 -3.97 22.28 -10.70
N GLU A 404 -2.86 21.61 -10.37
CA GLU A 404 -1.53 22.23 -10.32
C GLU A 404 -0.50 21.33 -11.00
N LEU A 405 0.54 21.94 -11.55
CA LEU A 405 1.67 21.25 -12.15
C LEU A 405 2.59 20.74 -11.03
N ASN A 406 3.07 19.50 -11.17
CA ASN A 406 4.04 18.89 -10.27
C ASN A 406 5.35 18.61 -11.02
N GLU A 407 6.39 19.34 -10.68
CA GLU A 407 7.76 19.19 -11.21
C GLU A 407 8.76 18.73 -10.12
N CYS A 408 8.26 18.11 -9.04
CA CYS A 408 9.08 17.72 -7.90
C CYS A 408 10.17 16.70 -8.23
N TRP A 409 9.98 15.86 -9.25
CA TRP A 409 11.01 14.93 -9.68
C TRP A 409 12.31 15.64 -10.11
N GLU A 410 12.18 16.74 -10.84
CA GLU A 410 13.31 17.52 -11.36
C GLU A 410 13.82 18.58 -10.37
N LYS A 411 12.90 19.21 -9.61
CA LYS A 411 13.17 20.43 -8.83
C LYS A 411 13.01 20.25 -7.31
N GLY A 412 12.78 19.01 -6.84
CA GLY A 412 12.49 18.78 -5.42
C GLY A 412 11.25 19.57 -4.95
N GLY A 413 11.27 20.04 -3.72
CA GLY A 413 10.15 20.81 -3.14
C GLY A 413 9.83 22.11 -3.88
N GLU A 414 10.81 22.73 -4.55
CA GLU A 414 10.58 23.94 -5.36
C GLU A 414 9.57 23.69 -6.48
N GLY A 415 9.64 22.49 -7.10
CA GLY A 415 8.72 22.11 -8.17
C GLY A 415 7.28 21.83 -7.72
N GLY A 416 6.98 21.90 -6.42
CA GLY A 416 5.66 21.64 -5.84
C GLY A 416 5.03 22.81 -5.07
N ILE A 417 5.62 24.00 -5.10
CA ILE A 417 5.18 25.14 -4.28
C ILE A 417 3.70 25.51 -4.50
N ASP A 418 3.25 25.56 -5.75
CA ASP A 418 1.85 25.94 -6.03
C ASP A 418 0.89 24.80 -5.65
N MET A 419 1.29 23.54 -5.87
CA MET A 419 0.56 22.38 -5.35
C MET A 419 0.44 22.43 -3.81
N ALA A 420 1.52 22.79 -3.10
CA ALA A 420 1.53 22.91 -1.64
C ALA A 420 0.58 24.01 -1.16
N LYS A 421 0.58 25.21 -1.79
CA LYS A 421 -0.36 26.30 -1.48
C LYS A 421 -1.80 25.83 -1.68
N ARG A 422 -2.08 25.14 -2.79
CA ARG A 422 -3.43 24.63 -3.09
C ARG A 422 -3.88 23.57 -2.06
N VAL A 423 -2.99 22.70 -1.63
CA VAL A 423 -3.28 21.73 -0.56
C VAL A 423 -3.64 22.46 0.74
N VAL A 424 -2.88 23.49 1.13
CA VAL A 424 -3.19 24.31 2.33
C VAL A 424 -4.58 24.93 2.23
N GLU A 425 -4.90 25.55 1.08
CA GLU A 425 -6.25 26.12 0.85
C GLU A 425 -7.35 25.07 1.01
N LEU A 426 -7.16 23.85 0.51
CA LEU A 426 -8.14 22.76 0.62
C LEU A 426 -8.33 22.28 2.06
N VAL A 427 -7.25 22.06 2.82
CA VAL A 427 -7.34 21.53 4.19
C VAL A 427 -7.81 22.57 5.21
N GLU A 428 -7.64 23.87 4.91
CA GLU A 428 -8.12 24.99 5.73
C GLU A 428 -9.52 25.47 5.29
N GLY A 429 -9.90 25.28 4.04
CA GLY A 429 -11.12 25.83 3.44
C GLY A 429 -12.38 24.99 3.62
N SER A 430 -12.25 23.70 3.92
CA SER A 430 -13.40 22.80 4.10
C SER A 430 -13.09 21.63 5.00
N GLU A 431 -14.09 21.20 5.77
CA GLU A 431 -14.00 19.95 6.53
C GLU A 431 -14.61 18.80 5.69
N PRO A 432 -13.99 17.60 5.72
CA PRO A 432 -14.55 16.45 5.02
C PRO A 432 -15.88 16.00 5.66
N THR A 433 -16.75 15.46 4.84
CA THR A 433 -18.00 14.80 5.27
C THR A 433 -17.87 13.29 5.05
N PRO A 434 -17.29 12.54 6.02
CA PRO A 434 -16.95 11.14 5.83
C PRO A 434 -18.15 10.29 5.40
N LYS A 435 -17.96 9.52 4.33
CA LYS A 435 -18.94 8.59 3.80
C LYS A 435 -18.23 7.31 3.37
N PHE A 436 -18.88 6.18 3.54
CA PHE A 436 -18.38 4.88 3.13
C PHE A 436 -19.24 4.29 2.00
N VAL A 437 -18.67 3.39 1.20
CA VAL A 437 -19.37 2.78 0.07
C VAL A 437 -20.43 1.80 0.55
N TYR A 438 -20.20 1.14 1.67
CA TYR A 438 -21.09 0.12 2.23
C TYR A 438 -21.11 0.15 3.76
N GLU A 439 -22.15 -0.42 4.35
CA GLU A 439 -22.21 -0.68 5.78
C GLU A 439 -21.66 -2.07 6.10
N LEU A 440 -21.05 -2.24 7.29
CA LEU A 440 -20.50 -3.55 7.70
C LEU A 440 -21.60 -4.61 7.88
N THR A 441 -22.81 -4.19 8.14
CA THR A 441 -24.01 -5.06 8.25
C THR A 441 -24.59 -5.50 6.92
N ASP A 442 -24.16 -4.91 5.81
CA ASP A 442 -24.57 -5.39 4.47
C ASP A 442 -24.07 -6.82 4.24
N SER A 443 -24.75 -7.59 3.39
CA SER A 443 -24.25 -8.90 2.95
C SER A 443 -22.93 -8.75 2.20
N ILE A 444 -22.12 -9.81 2.14
CA ILE A 444 -20.86 -9.82 1.38
C ILE A 444 -21.14 -9.44 -0.09
N GLU A 445 -22.21 -10.01 -0.64
CA GLU A 445 -22.65 -9.77 -2.01
C GLU A 445 -23.03 -8.28 -2.25
N ASP A 446 -23.74 -7.67 -1.29
CA ASP A 446 -24.13 -6.26 -1.37
C ASP A 446 -22.95 -5.31 -1.22
N LYS A 447 -22.02 -5.58 -0.29
CA LYS A 447 -20.78 -4.81 -0.14
C LYS A 447 -20.00 -4.76 -1.46
N ILE A 448 -19.77 -5.92 -2.07
CA ILE A 448 -19.06 -6.04 -3.35
C ILE A 448 -19.87 -5.34 -4.46
N GLY A 449 -21.19 -5.56 -4.52
CA GLY A 449 -22.06 -4.92 -5.50
C GLY A 449 -22.07 -3.40 -5.41
N LYS A 450 -22.02 -2.83 -4.21
CA LYS A 450 -21.92 -1.38 -3.99
C LYS A 450 -20.60 -0.83 -4.48
N ILE A 451 -19.47 -1.51 -4.19
CA ILE A 451 -18.14 -1.11 -4.70
C ILE A 451 -18.14 -1.13 -6.24
N VAL A 452 -18.62 -2.20 -6.84
CA VAL A 452 -18.63 -2.36 -8.31
C VAL A 452 -19.42 -1.24 -8.98
N ARG A 453 -20.61 -0.93 -8.50
CA ARG A 453 -21.46 0.13 -9.07
C ARG A 453 -20.91 1.53 -8.79
N THR A 454 -20.51 1.81 -7.57
CA THR A 454 -20.13 3.17 -7.14
C THR A 454 -18.71 3.52 -7.60
N ILE A 455 -17.76 2.63 -7.34
CA ILE A 455 -16.33 2.91 -7.55
C ILE A 455 -15.87 2.52 -8.96
N TYR A 456 -16.25 1.33 -9.42
CA TYR A 456 -15.78 0.84 -10.73
C TYR A 456 -16.66 1.30 -11.90
N GLY A 457 -17.93 1.62 -11.68
CA GLY A 457 -18.88 1.98 -12.73
C GLY A 457 -19.44 0.78 -13.50
N GLY A 458 -19.33 -0.43 -12.92
CA GLY A 458 -19.91 -1.66 -13.48
C GLY A 458 -21.40 -1.83 -13.16
N ASP A 459 -22.08 -2.66 -13.93
CA ASP A 459 -23.53 -2.91 -13.80
C ASP A 459 -23.85 -3.88 -12.65
N GLY A 460 -22.94 -4.80 -12.33
CA GLY A 460 -23.19 -5.80 -11.29
C GLY A 460 -22.00 -6.74 -11.03
N VAL A 461 -22.29 -7.76 -10.24
CA VAL A 461 -21.32 -8.78 -9.83
C VAL A 461 -21.90 -10.18 -10.00
N THR A 462 -21.07 -11.11 -10.43
CA THR A 462 -21.36 -12.55 -10.43
C THR A 462 -20.39 -13.28 -9.52
N PHE A 463 -20.79 -14.43 -9.02
CA PHE A 463 -20.00 -15.25 -8.11
C PHE A 463 -19.83 -16.65 -8.66
N GLY A 464 -18.59 -17.10 -8.80
CA GLY A 464 -18.26 -18.47 -9.16
C GLY A 464 -18.71 -19.47 -8.10
N ALA A 465 -18.78 -20.75 -8.44
CA ALA A 465 -19.24 -21.81 -7.53
C ALA A 465 -18.42 -21.87 -6.23
N LYS A 466 -17.08 -21.66 -6.32
CA LYS A 466 -16.18 -21.62 -5.17
C LYS A 466 -16.51 -20.44 -4.25
N ALA A 467 -16.63 -19.23 -4.82
CA ALA A 467 -16.96 -18.03 -4.06
C ALA A 467 -18.31 -18.14 -3.32
N LYS A 468 -19.33 -18.73 -3.96
CA LYS A 468 -20.64 -18.95 -3.33
C LYS A 468 -20.55 -19.88 -2.11
N LYS A 469 -19.74 -20.96 -2.20
CA LYS A 469 -19.51 -21.86 -1.05
C LYS A 469 -18.80 -21.14 0.10
N GLN A 470 -17.78 -20.32 -0.24
CA GLN A 470 -17.02 -19.56 0.74
C GLN A 470 -17.89 -18.50 1.42
N ILE A 471 -18.79 -17.81 0.70
CA ILE A 471 -19.76 -16.87 1.29
C ILE A 471 -20.66 -17.59 2.31
N ALA A 472 -21.21 -18.77 1.94
CA ALA A 472 -22.03 -19.55 2.85
C ALA A 472 -21.24 -19.95 4.11
N GLN A 473 -20.01 -20.44 3.95
CA GLN A 473 -19.13 -20.82 5.05
C GLN A 473 -18.80 -19.63 5.97
N LEU A 474 -18.51 -18.44 5.41
CA LEU A 474 -18.22 -17.24 6.18
C LEU A 474 -19.43 -16.77 6.99
N LYS A 475 -20.64 -16.92 6.46
CA LYS A 475 -21.88 -16.66 7.19
C LYS A 475 -22.07 -17.64 8.36
N GLU A 476 -21.80 -18.92 8.14
CA GLU A 476 -21.84 -19.94 9.22
C GLU A 476 -20.80 -19.66 10.32
N TRP A 477 -19.64 -19.12 9.95
CA TRP A 477 -18.58 -18.74 10.90
C TRP A 477 -18.83 -17.39 11.59
N GLY A 478 -19.87 -16.61 11.19
CA GLY A 478 -20.14 -15.27 11.72
C GLY A 478 -19.11 -14.22 11.32
N LEU A 479 -18.45 -14.40 10.16
CA LEU A 479 -17.40 -13.53 9.63
C LEU A 479 -17.85 -12.71 8.41
N ASP A 480 -19.14 -12.65 8.13
CA ASP A 480 -19.73 -11.93 7.01
C ASP A 480 -19.85 -10.41 7.23
N ASN A 481 -19.67 -9.94 8.46
CA ASN A 481 -19.65 -8.52 8.82
C ASN A 481 -18.30 -7.80 8.58
N LEU A 482 -17.26 -8.52 8.12
CA LEU A 482 -15.96 -7.92 7.82
C LEU A 482 -16.02 -7.04 6.57
N PRO A 483 -15.21 -5.95 6.50
CA PRO A 483 -14.99 -5.20 5.27
C PRO A 483 -14.52 -6.09 4.12
N VAL A 484 -14.78 -5.66 2.88
CA VAL A 484 -14.31 -6.37 1.69
C VAL A 484 -13.11 -5.65 1.06
N CYS A 485 -12.10 -6.42 0.71
CA CYS A 485 -10.90 -5.99 0.03
C CYS A 485 -10.89 -6.59 -1.37
N MET A 486 -11.25 -5.79 -2.37
CA MET A 486 -11.30 -6.26 -3.76
C MET A 486 -9.89 -6.46 -4.32
N ALA A 487 -9.61 -7.67 -4.77
CA ALA A 487 -8.37 -8.08 -5.39
C ALA A 487 -8.60 -8.25 -6.90
N LYS A 488 -8.26 -7.23 -7.69
CA LYS A 488 -8.42 -7.18 -9.14
C LYS A 488 -7.19 -6.63 -9.84
N THR A 489 -7.20 -6.65 -11.18
CA THR A 489 -6.18 -5.95 -11.97
C THR A 489 -6.14 -4.45 -11.63
N GLN A 490 -4.95 -3.88 -11.56
CA GLN A 490 -4.73 -2.45 -11.34
C GLN A 490 -4.82 -1.61 -12.62
N TYR A 491 -4.94 -2.23 -13.79
CA TYR A 491 -4.84 -1.56 -15.09
C TYR A 491 -6.18 -1.18 -15.72
N SER A 492 -7.28 -1.47 -15.06
CA SER A 492 -8.63 -1.13 -15.50
C SER A 492 -9.55 -0.91 -14.29
N LEU A 493 -10.62 -0.16 -14.47
CA LEU A 493 -11.73 -0.10 -13.50
C LEU A 493 -12.51 -1.43 -13.44
N SER A 494 -12.48 -2.23 -14.52
CA SER A 494 -13.06 -3.58 -14.56
C SER A 494 -12.04 -4.64 -14.11
N ASP A 495 -12.41 -5.91 -14.15
CA ASP A 495 -11.52 -7.07 -13.98
C ASP A 495 -10.83 -7.48 -15.30
N ASN A 496 -11.13 -6.80 -16.41
CA ASN A 496 -10.48 -6.99 -17.71
C ASN A 496 -9.49 -5.85 -17.98
N PRO A 497 -8.16 -6.11 -17.98
CA PRO A 497 -7.14 -5.06 -18.17
C PRO A 497 -7.16 -4.42 -19.57
N ALA A 498 -7.88 -4.99 -20.53
CA ALA A 498 -8.02 -4.42 -21.88
C ALA A 498 -9.08 -3.30 -21.96
N LEU A 499 -9.96 -3.17 -20.97
CA LEU A 499 -10.97 -2.11 -20.92
C LEU A 499 -10.37 -0.84 -20.32
N LEU A 500 -10.01 0.10 -21.18
CA LEU A 500 -9.35 1.36 -20.82
C LEU A 500 -10.37 2.50 -20.56
N GLY A 501 -9.88 3.62 -20.04
CA GLY A 501 -10.71 4.79 -19.74
C GLY A 501 -11.66 4.57 -18.56
N ALA A 502 -12.92 4.90 -18.73
CA ALA A 502 -14.01 4.61 -17.80
C ALA A 502 -15.04 3.69 -18.48
N PRO A 503 -14.78 2.38 -18.52
CA PRO A 503 -15.68 1.43 -19.18
C PRO A 503 -17.03 1.38 -18.48
N THR A 504 -18.08 1.06 -19.23
CA THR A 504 -19.44 0.83 -18.76
C THR A 504 -19.99 -0.48 -19.32
N GLY A 505 -21.11 -0.98 -18.82
CA GLY A 505 -21.75 -2.18 -19.37
C GLY A 505 -21.02 -3.48 -19.02
N PHE A 506 -20.20 -3.51 -17.96
CA PHE A 506 -19.45 -4.69 -17.55
C PHE A 506 -19.92 -5.23 -16.19
N THR A 507 -19.70 -6.52 -16.01
CA THR A 507 -19.98 -7.22 -14.74
C THR A 507 -18.68 -7.80 -14.21
N ILE A 508 -18.41 -7.63 -12.91
CA ILE A 508 -17.25 -8.23 -12.24
C ILE A 508 -17.57 -9.68 -11.83
N ASN A 509 -16.63 -10.60 -12.06
CA ASN A 509 -16.78 -11.98 -11.62
C ASN A 509 -15.85 -12.30 -10.44
N VAL A 510 -16.44 -12.52 -9.26
CA VAL A 510 -15.69 -12.95 -8.06
C VAL A 510 -15.49 -14.46 -8.09
N THR A 511 -14.24 -14.91 -8.15
CA THR A 511 -13.88 -16.33 -8.28
C THR A 511 -13.53 -17.00 -6.96
N ASP A 512 -13.00 -16.24 -6.00
CA ASP A 512 -12.47 -16.75 -4.72
C ASP A 512 -12.61 -15.69 -3.63
N ILE A 513 -12.95 -16.09 -2.42
CA ILE A 513 -13.02 -15.21 -1.24
C ILE A 513 -12.24 -15.85 -0.11
N ARG A 514 -11.23 -15.16 0.40
CA ARG A 514 -10.42 -15.60 1.54
C ARG A 514 -10.65 -14.69 2.72
N VAL A 515 -10.73 -15.28 3.91
CA VAL A 515 -10.78 -14.50 5.14
C VAL A 515 -9.37 -14.18 5.62
N ALA A 516 -9.13 -12.90 5.92
CA ALA A 516 -7.98 -12.40 6.66
C ALA A 516 -8.52 -11.83 7.99
N ASN A 517 -8.95 -12.72 8.88
CA ASN A 517 -9.70 -12.34 10.08
C ASN A 517 -8.83 -11.64 11.12
N GLY A 518 -7.54 -11.94 11.18
CA GLY A 518 -6.59 -11.21 12.01
C GLY A 518 -6.43 -9.76 11.53
N ALA A 519 -6.30 -9.56 10.23
CA ALA A 519 -6.32 -8.24 9.61
C ALA A 519 -7.72 -7.58 9.69
N GLY A 520 -8.78 -8.38 9.66
CA GLY A 520 -10.15 -7.93 9.80
C GLY A 520 -10.81 -7.56 8.47
N PHE A 521 -10.56 -8.27 7.38
CA PHE A 521 -11.24 -8.09 6.10
C PHE A 521 -11.31 -9.38 5.27
N LEU A 522 -12.16 -9.36 4.25
CA LEU A 522 -12.32 -10.44 3.28
C LEU A 522 -11.60 -10.06 1.98
N VAL A 523 -10.72 -10.93 1.50
CA VAL A 523 -10.04 -10.75 0.20
C VAL A 523 -10.89 -11.37 -0.91
N CYS A 524 -11.51 -10.52 -1.72
CA CYS A 524 -12.43 -10.92 -2.79
C CYS A 524 -11.71 -10.85 -4.15
N ARG A 525 -11.37 -12.01 -4.73
CA ARG A 525 -10.54 -12.12 -5.94
C ARG A 525 -11.40 -12.19 -7.19
N THR A 526 -11.02 -11.39 -8.20
CA THR A 526 -11.70 -11.30 -9.50
C THR A 526 -10.77 -11.80 -10.62
N GLY A 527 -10.38 -13.07 -10.60
CA GLY A 527 -9.42 -13.62 -11.54
C GLY A 527 -8.10 -13.99 -10.89
N ASP A 528 -7.06 -14.20 -11.72
CA ASP A 528 -5.73 -14.61 -11.27
C ASP A 528 -4.93 -13.44 -10.72
N VAL A 529 -5.12 -13.13 -9.45
CA VAL A 529 -4.27 -12.18 -8.72
C VAL A 529 -3.05 -12.89 -8.18
N MET A 530 -1.89 -12.46 -8.64
CA MET A 530 -0.62 -13.10 -8.34
C MET A 530 -0.09 -12.71 -6.95
N VAL A 531 0.01 -13.68 -6.05
CA VAL A 531 0.50 -13.50 -4.67
C VAL A 531 2.00 -13.82 -4.52
N MET A 532 2.60 -14.52 -5.49
CA MET A 532 4.04 -14.75 -5.62
C MET A 532 4.49 -14.32 -7.02
N PRO A 533 4.99 -13.08 -7.18
CA PRO A 533 5.53 -12.61 -8.45
C PRO A 533 6.73 -13.45 -8.89
N GLY A 534 6.97 -13.53 -10.19
CA GLY A 534 8.21 -14.08 -10.72
C GLY A 534 9.16 -12.98 -11.20
N LEU A 535 10.45 -13.27 -11.23
CA LEU A 535 11.41 -12.40 -11.89
C LEU A 535 11.08 -12.28 -13.38
N PRO A 536 11.21 -11.09 -14.01
CA PRO A 536 11.01 -10.90 -15.44
C PRO A 536 12.18 -11.48 -16.24
N LYS A 537 12.09 -11.46 -17.57
CA LYS A 537 13.17 -11.94 -18.45
C LYS A 537 14.49 -11.19 -18.22
N ARG A 538 14.44 -9.91 -17.88
CA ARG A 538 15.59 -9.09 -17.48
C ARG A 538 15.24 -8.40 -16.16
N PRO A 539 15.55 -9.01 -15.01
CA PRO A 539 15.30 -8.42 -13.72
C PRO A 539 16.26 -7.26 -13.44
N ALA A 540 15.83 -6.31 -12.61
CA ALA A 540 16.64 -5.19 -12.16
C ALA A 540 17.96 -5.64 -11.51
N ALA A 541 17.95 -6.78 -10.85
CA ALA A 541 19.13 -7.41 -10.24
C ALA A 541 20.32 -7.56 -11.20
N LEU A 542 20.11 -7.65 -12.51
CA LEU A 542 21.21 -7.74 -13.50
C LEU A 542 21.98 -6.43 -13.69
N ASN A 543 21.43 -5.32 -13.22
CA ASN A 543 22.06 -4.01 -13.31
C ASN A 543 22.67 -3.54 -11.99
N MET A 544 22.45 -4.31 -10.90
CA MET A 544 22.90 -3.95 -9.55
C MET A 544 24.30 -4.51 -9.29
N ASP A 545 25.13 -3.71 -8.63
CA ASP A 545 26.50 -4.09 -8.23
C ASP A 545 26.91 -3.32 -6.96
N ILE A 546 28.00 -3.74 -6.35
CA ILE A 546 28.60 -3.11 -5.19
C ILE A 546 30.13 -3.06 -5.35
N ASP A 547 30.70 -1.90 -5.12
CA ASP A 547 32.15 -1.72 -5.15
C ASP A 547 32.81 -2.21 -3.85
N ALA A 548 34.13 -2.33 -3.85
CA ALA A 548 34.93 -2.81 -2.71
C ALA A 548 34.84 -1.89 -1.48
N ASP A 549 34.47 -0.63 -1.64
CA ASP A 549 34.25 0.35 -0.58
C ASP A 549 32.81 0.36 -0.07
N GLY A 550 31.93 -0.49 -0.62
CA GLY A 550 30.52 -0.57 -0.26
C GLY A 550 29.60 0.35 -1.07
N THR A 551 30.10 1.08 -2.06
CA THR A 551 29.28 1.93 -2.92
C THR A 551 28.36 1.09 -3.80
N ILE A 552 27.04 1.32 -3.69
CA ILE A 552 26.00 0.59 -4.43
C ILE A 552 25.77 1.24 -5.79
N LYS A 553 25.59 0.41 -6.82
CA LYS A 553 25.30 0.82 -8.21
C LYS A 553 24.03 0.15 -8.73
N GLY A 554 23.30 0.85 -9.59
CA GLY A 554 22.15 0.29 -10.29
C GLY A 554 20.93 -0.02 -9.43
N LEU A 555 20.88 0.47 -8.21
CA LEU A 555 19.71 0.43 -7.35
C LEU A 555 18.80 1.63 -7.69
N PHE A 556 18.22 1.62 -8.90
CA PHE A 556 17.31 2.64 -9.50
C PHE A 556 17.84 4.07 -9.64
#